data_7352b8062bf05e304768386b283756f8
#
_entry.id   7352b8062bf05e304768386b283756f8
#
_cell.length_a   1.000
_cell.length_b   1.000
_cell.length_c   1.000
_cell.angle_alpha   90.00
_cell.angle_beta   90.00
_cell.angle_gamma   90.00
#
_symmetry.space_group_name_H-M   'P 1'
#
loop_
_entity.id
_entity.type
_entity.pdbx_description
1 polymer ?
#
loop_
_entity_poly.entity_id
_entity_poly.type
_entity_poly.pdbx_seq_one_letter_code
_entity_poly.pdbx_strand_id
1 'polypeptide(L)'
;MKMTNVTLAIYSLAITSLAVLTNCNSPADKVEHATEEVTEANKELAKADMEYMEDMELYKKETAEQIEKNNIKISELKAKNEKEKAKYKAEKAKRIADLDQKNLTMKEKLNAYKEEGKDNWDRFKTEFNHDMEGLEKAFQDLGVDNKK
;
A
#
# COMPACT_ATOMS: atom_id res chain seq x y z
N MET A 1 -44.67 53.88 -13.94
CA MET A 1 -44.39 54.63 -15.20
C MET A 1 -43.28 53.93 -15.94
N LYS A 2 -43.52 53.66 -17.19
CA LYS A 2 -42.68 53.21 -18.30
C LYS A 2 -42.40 51.70 -18.37
N MET A 3 -43.24 51.12 -19.20
CA MET A 3 -43.05 49.86 -19.95
C MET A 3 -41.97 50.06 -21.01
N THR A 4 -41.13 49.07 -21.23
CA THR A 4 -40.43 48.90 -22.51
C THR A 4 -40.24 47.43 -22.83
N ASN A 5 -41.09 46.96 -23.69
CA ASN A 5 -40.86 46.21 -24.91
C ASN A 5 -40.08 44.92 -24.85
N VAL A 6 -40.86 43.86 -24.90
CA VAL A 6 -40.56 42.51 -25.33
C VAL A 6 -40.22 42.53 -26.83
N THR A 7 -38.99 42.18 -27.16
CA THR A 7 -38.63 41.88 -28.55
C THR A 7 -38.58 40.37 -28.72
N LEU A 8 -39.60 39.86 -29.38
CA LEU A 8 -39.68 38.47 -29.84
C LEU A 8 -38.65 38.27 -30.96
N ALA A 9 -37.60 37.52 -30.69
CA ALA A 9 -36.71 36.98 -31.72
C ALA A 9 -37.11 35.55 -32.03
N ILE A 10 -37.78 35.40 -33.16
CA ILE A 10 -38.11 34.09 -33.73
C ILE A 10 -36.82 33.48 -34.30
N TYR A 11 -36.23 32.53 -33.62
CA TYR A 11 -35.15 31.72 -34.19
C TYR A 11 -35.75 30.53 -34.94
N SER A 12 -35.57 30.58 -36.24
CA SER A 12 -35.91 29.56 -37.20
C SER A 12 -35.18 28.24 -36.85
N LEU A 13 -35.96 27.22 -36.59
CA LEU A 13 -35.56 25.85 -36.33
C LEU A 13 -34.98 25.26 -37.63
N ALA A 14 -33.68 25.29 -37.79
CA ALA A 14 -32.98 24.50 -38.79
C ALA A 14 -32.95 23.05 -38.29
N ILE A 15 -33.87 22.26 -38.84
CA ILE A 15 -33.86 20.80 -38.67
C ILE A 15 -32.69 20.25 -39.47
N THR A 16 -31.50 20.19 -38.85
CA THR A 16 -30.43 19.31 -39.32
C THR A 16 -30.85 17.87 -39.01
N SER A 17 -31.26 17.21 -40.03
CA SER A 17 -31.48 15.74 -40.04
C SER A 17 -30.12 15.07 -39.69
N LEU A 18 -29.93 14.82 -38.40
CA LEU A 18 -28.89 13.96 -37.92
C LEU A 18 -29.24 12.55 -38.42
N ALA A 19 -28.55 12.10 -39.45
CA ALA A 19 -28.57 10.71 -39.87
C ALA A 19 -28.06 9.89 -38.72
N VAL A 20 -28.95 9.39 -37.89
CA VAL A 20 -28.65 8.32 -36.92
C VAL A 20 -28.34 7.11 -37.79
N LEU A 21 -27.04 6.86 -38.01
CA LEU A 21 -26.57 5.59 -38.44
C LEU A 21 -26.94 4.61 -37.32
N THR A 22 -28.13 4.05 -37.44
CA THR A 22 -28.53 2.92 -36.62
C THR A 22 -27.58 1.79 -36.98
N ASN A 23 -26.52 1.65 -36.20
CA ASN A 23 -25.74 0.44 -36.18
C ASN A 23 -26.71 -0.64 -35.66
N CYS A 24 -27.35 -1.35 -36.60
CA CYS A 24 -28.27 -2.42 -36.31
C CYS A 24 -27.52 -3.65 -35.82
N ASN A 25 -26.88 -3.56 -34.65
CA ASN A 25 -26.47 -4.74 -33.94
C ASN A 25 -27.76 -5.43 -33.46
N SER A 26 -27.93 -6.66 -33.85
CA SER A 26 -29.06 -7.46 -33.39
C SER A 26 -29.05 -7.58 -31.86
N PRO A 27 -30.16 -7.80 -31.19
CA PRO A 27 -30.11 -8.08 -29.75
C PRO A 27 -29.14 -9.21 -29.38
N ALA A 28 -28.96 -10.18 -30.26
CA ALA A 28 -28.00 -11.27 -30.09
C ALA A 28 -26.55 -10.77 -30.10
N ASP A 29 -26.20 -9.91 -31.06
CA ASP A 29 -24.85 -9.32 -31.13
C ASP A 29 -24.51 -8.49 -29.89
N LYS A 30 -25.50 -7.77 -29.34
CA LYS A 30 -25.32 -7.01 -28.08
C LYS A 30 -25.06 -7.92 -26.89
N VAL A 31 -25.72 -9.07 -26.83
CA VAL A 31 -25.49 -10.07 -25.77
C VAL A 31 -24.10 -10.69 -25.92
N GLU A 32 -23.69 -11.02 -27.16
CA GLU A 32 -22.38 -11.59 -27.44
C GLU A 32 -21.28 -10.61 -26.99
N HIS A 33 -21.31 -9.34 -27.42
CA HIS A 33 -20.36 -8.31 -26.99
C HIS A 33 -20.33 -8.11 -25.48
N ALA A 34 -21.49 -8.04 -24.83
CA ALA A 34 -21.52 -7.91 -23.38
C ALA A 34 -20.93 -9.13 -22.67
N THR A 35 -21.09 -10.32 -23.23
CA THR A 35 -20.49 -11.55 -22.69
C THR A 35 -18.98 -11.57 -22.87
N GLU A 36 -18.46 -11.08 -24.00
CA GLU A 36 -17.03 -10.93 -24.25
C GLU A 36 -16.40 -9.91 -23.28
N GLU A 37 -17.03 -8.73 -23.10
CA GLU A 37 -16.59 -7.72 -22.15
C GLU A 37 -16.53 -8.25 -20.71
N VAL A 38 -17.54 -8.96 -20.26
CA VAL A 38 -17.57 -9.60 -18.92
C VAL A 38 -16.46 -10.65 -18.80
N THR A 39 -16.26 -11.43 -19.85
CA THR A 39 -15.20 -12.46 -19.86
C THR A 39 -13.81 -11.82 -19.75
N GLU A 40 -13.57 -10.74 -20.49
CA GLU A 40 -12.29 -10.04 -20.43
C GLU A 40 -12.08 -9.34 -19.07
N ALA A 41 -13.11 -8.65 -18.56
CA ALA A 41 -13.06 -8.05 -17.23
C ALA A 41 -12.78 -9.09 -16.13
N ASN A 42 -13.35 -10.28 -16.22
CA ASN A 42 -13.06 -11.37 -15.28
C ASN A 42 -11.61 -11.87 -15.37
N LYS A 43 -11.04 -11.93 -16.58
CA LYS A 43 -9.62 -12.28 -16.75
C LYS A 43 -8.69 -11.21 -16.18
N GLU A 44 -9.01 -9.93 -16.42
CA GLU A 44 -8.25 -8.82 -15.86
C GLU A 44 -8.31 -8.82 -14.34
N LEU A 45 -9.49 -9.07 -13.77
CA LEU A 45 -9.66 -9.20 -12.31
C LEU A 45 -8.82 -10.35 -11.76
N ALA A 46 -8.91 -11.54 -12.36
CA ALA A 46 -8.14 -12.70 -11.93
C ALA A 46 -6.62 -12.45 -12.01
N LYS A 47 -6.16 -11.72 -13.04
CA LYS A 47 -4.75 -11.32 -13.16
C LYS A 47 -4.35 -10.34 -12.05
N ALA A 48 -5.17 -9.33 -11.80
CA ALA A 48 -4.92 -8.34 -10.75
C ALA A 48 -4.89 -8.98 -9.35
N ASP A 49 -5.75 -9.97 -9.10
CA ASP A 49 -5.76 -10.74 -7.86
C ASP A 49 -4.47 -11.57 -7.70
N MET A 50 -4.01 -12.22 -8.77
CA MET A 50 -2.73 -12.97 -8.72
C MET A 50 -1.54 -12.04 -8.46
N GLU A 51 -1.46 -10.91 -9.15
CA GLU A 51 -0.40 -9.91 -8.94
C GLU A 51 -0.40 -9.37 -7.50
N TYR A 52 -1.59 -9.12 -6.94
CA TYR A 52 -1.75 -8.72 -5.55
C TYR A 52 -1.25 -9.79 -4.56
N MET A 53 -1.61 -11.05 -4.78
CA MET A 53 -1.18 -12.16 -3.93
C MET A 53 0.34 -12.35 -3.99
N GLU A 54 0.93 -12.27 -5.18
CA GLU A 54 2.38 -12.38 -5.38
C GLU A 54 3.14 -11.24 -4.70
N ASP A 55 2.67 -10.00 -4.85
CA ASP A 55 3.24 -8.82 -4.14
C ASP A 55 3.18 -9.00 -2.63
N MET A 56 2.06 -9.48 -2.10
CA MET A 56 1.88 -9.72 -0.68
C MET A 56 2.82 -10.80 -0.16
N GLU A 57 2.95 -11.93 -0.86
CA GLU A 57 3.85 -13.01 -0.46
C GLU A 57 5.32 -12.60 -0.50
N LEU A 58 5.73 -11.91 -1.57
CA LEU A 58 7.09 -11.40 -1.72
C LEU A 58 7.43 -10.41 -0.61
N TYR A 59 6.57 -9.43 -0.39
CA TYR A 59 6.76 -8.43 0.67
C TYR A 59 6.85 -9.06 2.06
N LYS A 60 5.96 -9.99 2.38
CA LYS A 60 5.99 -10.71 3.68
C LYS A 60 7.29 -11.48 3.87
N LYS A 61 7.77 -12.14 2.81
CA LYS A 61 9.03 -12.88 2.85
C LYS A 61 10.22 -11.94 3.07
N GLU A 62 10.37 -10.91 2.26
CA GLU A 62 11.48 -9.96 2.36
C GLU A 62 11.50 -9.25 3.72
N THR A 63 10.33 -8.87 4.21
CA THR A 63 10.18 -8.22 5.51
C THR A 63 10.50 -9.18 6.67
N ALA A 64 10.07 -10.44 6.60
CA ALA A 64 10.42 -11.45 7.60
C ALA A 64 11.94 -11.68 7.64
N GLU A 65 12.61 -11.71 6.49
CA GLU A 65 14.08 -11.80 6.41
C GLU A 65 14.76 -10.57 7.04
N GLN A 66 14.20 -9.38 6.85
CA GLN A 66 14.73 -8.16 7.47
C GLN A 66 14.57 -8.17 9.00
N ILE A 67 13.40 -8.62 9.49
CA ILE A 67 13.15 -8.80 10.93
C ILE A 67 14.15 -9.80 11.54
N GLU A 68 14.48 -10.88 10.83
CA GLU A 68 15.45 -11.86 11.30
C GLU A 68 16.88 -11.28 11.30
N LYS A 69 17.27 -10.51 10.29
CA LYS A 69 18.54 -9.76 10.32
C LYS A 69 18.62 -8.81 11.51
N ASN A 70 17.51 -8.18 11.89
CA ASN A 70 17.44 -7.33 13.06
C ASN A 70 17.63 -8.14 14.37
N ASN A 71 17.04 -9.36 14.47
CA ASN A 71 17.28 -10.27 15.61
C ASN A 71 18.76 -10.60 15.78
N ILE A 72 19.46 -10.87 14.68
CA ILE A 72 20.90 -11.13 14.69
C ILE A 72 21.67 -9.91 15.22
N LYS A 73 21.37 -8.71 14.68
CA LYS A 73 21.98 -7.45 15.15
C LYS A 73 21.72 -7.20 16.64
N ILE A 74 20.49 -7.43 17.11
CA ILE A 74 20.13 -7.29 18.52
C ILE A 74 20.96 -8.25 19.40
N SER A 75 21.11 -9.50 18.96
CA SER A 75 21.92 -10.51 19.66
C SER A 75 23.39 -10.07 19.75
N GLU A 76 23.96 -9.55 18.67
CA GLU A 76 25.32 -9.00 18.66
C GLU A 76 25.47 -7.78 19.59
N LEU A 77 24.47 -6.88 19.62
CA LEU A 77 24.46 -5.73 20.51
C LEU A 77 24.41 -6.16 21.99
N LYS A 78 23.59 -7.17 22.33
CA LYS A 78 23.53 -7.76 23.66
C LYS A 78 24.90 -8.31 24.06
N ALA A 79 25.55 -9.09 23.19
CA ALA A 79 26.87 -9.68 23.45
C ALA A 79 27.98 -8.61 23.60
N LYS A 80 27.91 -7.53 22.80
CA LYS A 80 28.82 -6.38 22.93
C LYS A 80 28.60 -5.62 24.24
N ASN A 81 27.32 -5.43 24.63
CA ASN A 81 26.99 -4.74 25.87
C ASN A 81 27.47 -5.49 27.13
N GLU A 82 27.59 -6.81 27.08
CA GLU A 82 28.15 -7.58 28.21
C GLU A 82 29.60 -7.19 28.53
N LYS A 83 30.34 -6.71 27.54
CA LYS A 83 31.73 -6.29 27.66
C LYS A 83 31.88 -4.78 27.99
N GLU A 84 30.80 -4.04 28.07
CA GLU A 84 30.78 -2.60 28.34
C GLU A 84 31.11 -2.29 29.80
N LYS A 85 31.63 -1.07 30.02
CA LYS A 85 31.88 -0.54 31.38
C LYS A 85 30.54 -0.38 32.11
N ALA A 86 30.51 -0.68 33.40
CA ALA A 86 29.32 -0.63 34.23
C ALA A 86 28.51 0.68 34.11
N LYS A 87 29.21 1.81 33.94
CA LYS A 87 28.61 3.14 33.79
C LYS A 87 27.61 3.25 32.62
N TYR A 88 27.87 2.55 31.51
CA TYR A 88 27.07 2.67 30.29
C TYR A 88 26.21 1.43 30.02
N LYS A 89 26.53 0.31 30.67
CA LYS A 89 25.92 -1.01 30.44
C LYS A 89 24.41 -1.00 30.65
N ALA A 90 23.93 -0.36 31.72
CA ALA A 90 22.49 -0.37 32.06
C ALA A 90 21.66 0.45 31.06
N GLU A 91 22.13 1.64 30.68
CA GLU A 91 21.42 2.48 29.69
C GLU A 91 21.38 1.81 28.32
N LYS A 92 22.51 1.26 27.89
CA LYS A 92 22.61 0.57 26.62
C LYS A 92 21.77 -0.71 26.59
N ALA A 93 21.72 -1.45 27.70
CA ALA A 93 20.84 -2.61 27.84
C ALA A 93 19.36 -2.24 27.66
N LYS A 94 18.93 -1.11 28.24
CA LYS A 94 17.56 -0.61 28.06
C LYS A 94 17.26 -0.29 26.58
N ARG A 95 18.15 0.43 25.90
CA ARG A 95 17.98 0.76 24.47
C ARG A 95 17.96 -0.48 23.58
N ILE A 96 18.77 -1.49 23.90
CA ILE A 96 18.76 -2.77 23.19
C ILE A 96 17.44 -3.51 23.43
N ALA A 97 16.92 -3.51 24.67
CA ALA A 97 15.62 -4.11 24.98
C ALA A 97 14.47 -3.41 24.24
N ASP A 98 14.52 -2.08 24.10
CA ASP A 98 13.54 -1.31 23.33
C ASP A 98 13.58 -1.68 21.82
N LEU A 99 14.77 -1.90 21.25
CA LEU A 99 14.94 -2.40 19.88
C LEU A 99 14.34 -3.80 19.70
N ASP A 100 14.63 -4.71 20.64
CA ASP A 100 14.13 -6.07 20.65
C ASP A 100 12.60 -6.10 20.68
N GLN A 101 12.01 -5.31 21.58
CA GLN A 101 10.55 -5.18 21.67
C GLN A 101 9.93 -4.59 20.38
N LYS A 102 10.53 -3.57 19.80
CA LYS A 102 10.06 -3.00 18.52
C LYS A 102 10.12 -4.04 17.40
N ASN A 103 11.25 -4.76 17.28
CA ASN A 103 11.40 -5.79 16.25
C ASN A 103 10.38 -6.94 16.42
N LEU A 104 10.10 -7.32 17.67
CA LEU A 104 9.05 -8.29 17.98
C LEU A 104 7.67 -7.77 17.56
N THR A 105 7.36 -6.52 17.88
CA THR A 105 6.09 -5.88 17.47
C THR A 105 5.94 -5.86 15.94
N MET A 106 7.02 -5.60 15.20
CA MET A 106 7.01 -5.65 13.74
C MET A 106 6.68 -7.06 13.23
N LYS A 107 7.29 -8.08 13.82
CA LYS A 107 6.99 -9.49 13.49
C LYS A 107 5.52 -9.84 13.75
N GLU A 108 4.99 -9.40 14.88
CA GLU A 108 3.59 -9.63 15.25
C GLU A 108 2.63 -8.92 14.27
N LYS A 109 2.89 -7.66 13.92
CA LYS A 109 2.12 -6.91 12.92
C LYS A 109 2.10 -7.62 11.56
N LEU A 110 3.27 -8.07 11.08
CA LEU A 110 3.39 -8.78 9.81
C LEU A 110 2.59 -10.08 9.79
N ASN A 111 2.66 -10.86 10.89
CA ASN A 111 1.96 -12.14 11.01
C ASN A 111 0.45 -11.96 11.24
N ALA A 112 0.04 -10.86 11.86
CA ALA A 112 -1.36 -10.56 12.12
C ALA A 112 -2.10 -10.01 10.90
N TYR A 113 -1.37 -9.53 9.88
CA TYR A 113 -2.00 -9.01 8.67
C TYR A 113 -2.79 -10.12 7.97
N LYS A 114 -4.10 -9.89 7.87
CA LYS A 114 -5.02 -10.73 7.11
C LYS A 114 -5.26 -10.09 5.75
N GLU A 115 -5.58 -10.93 4.78
CA GLU A 115 -5.96 -10.48 3.46
C GLU A 115 -7.31 -9.74 3.53
N GLU A 116 -7.26 -8.40 3.45
CA GLU A 116 -8.42 -7.51 3.58
C GLU A 116 -8.65 -6.65 2.31
N GLY A 117 -8.03 -7.05 1.20
CA GLY A 117 -8.09 -6.37 -0.09
C GLY A 117 -6.96 -5.37 -0.33
N LYS A 118 -6.82 -4.96 -1.60
CA LYS A 118 -5.68 -4.20 -2.11
C LYS A 118 -5.46 -2.85 -1.40
N ASP A 119 -6.54 -2.08 -1.16
CA ASP A 119 -6.41 -0.76 -0.52
C ASP A 119 -5.89 -0.86 0.92
N ASN A 120 -6.30 -1.89 1.65
CA ASN A 120 -5.81 -2.16 2.99
C ASN A 120 -4.36 -2.66 2.97
N TRP A 121 -3.97 -3.38 1.92
CA TRP A 121 -2.59 -3.83 1.73
C TRP A 121 -1.62 -2.68 1.49
N ASP A 122 -1.95 -1.76 0.60
CA ASP A 122 -1.10 -0.62 0.30
C ASP A 122 -0.94 0.32 1.51
N ARG A 123 -2.02 0.51 2.28
CA ARG A 123 -1.95 1.24 3.54
C ARG A 123 -1.08 0.51 4.56
N PHE A 124 -1.26 -0.80 4.72
CA PHE A 124 -0.44 -1.61 5.62
C PHE A 124 1.04 -1.51 5.26
N LYS A 125 1.42 -1.69 3.97
CA LYS A 125 2.82 -1.54 3.51
C LYS A 125 3.39 -0.16 3.87
N THR A 126 2.62 0.89 3.65
CA THR A 126 3.06 2.26 3.93
C THR A 126 3.35 2.49 5.42
N GLU A 127 2.41 2.10 6.29
CA GLU A 127 2.56 2.23 7.74
C GLU A 127 3.68 1.33 8.27
N PHE A 128 3.76 0.11 7.76
CA PHE A 128 4.77 -0.86 8.18
C PHE A 128 6.17 -0.43 7.79
N ASN A 129 6.37 0.07 6.56
CA ASN A 129 7.66 0.60 6.10
C ASN A 129 8.11 1.79 6.95
N HIS A 130 7.19 2.70 7.29
CA HIS A 130 7.49 3.82 8.18
C HIS A 130 7.99 3.34 9.55
N ASP A 131 7.35 2.34 10.14
CA ASP A 131 7.77 1.76 11.42
C ASP A 131 9.13 1.07 11.31
N MET A 132 9.40 0.36 10.20
CA MET A 132 10.69 -0.29 9.93
C MET A 132 11.83 0.74 9.77
N GLU A 133 11.59 1.85 9.09
CA GLU A 133 12.54 2.97 8.98
C GLU A 133 12.86 3.55 10.36
N GLY A 134 11.85 3.73 11.21
CA GLY A 134 12.03 4.17 12.60
C GLY A 134 12.87 3.19 13.42
N LEU A 135 12.69 1.89 13.21
CA LEU A 135 13.51 0.86 13.84
C LEU A 135 14.95 0.89 13.34
N GLU A 136 15.16 1.02 12.03
CA GLU A 136 16.49 1.12 11.44
C GLU A 136 17.26 2.35 11.97
N LYS A 137 16.59 3.50 12.06
CA LYS A 137 17.17 4.71 12.67
C LYS A 137 17.60 4.47 14.11
N ALA A 138 16.77 3.78 14.90
CA ALA A 138 17.12 3.45 16.28
C ALA A 138 18.34 2.52 16.38
N PHE A 139 18.56 1.60 15.42
CA PHE A 139 19.80 0.83 15.31
C PHE A 139 21.01 1.71 15.01
N GLN A 140 20.87 2.67 14.08
CA GLN A 140 21.93 3.61 13.71
C GLN A 140 22.33 4.48 14.91
N ASP A 141 21.34 5.02 15.62
CA ASP A 141 21.57 5.86 16.80
C ASP A 141 22.31 5.09 17.92
N LEU A 142 22.01 3.80 18.09
CA LEU A 142 22.72 2.95 19.04
C LEU A 142 24.17 2.64 18.61
N GLY A 143 24.42 2.60 17.28
CA GLY A 143 25.76 2.39 16.72
C GLY A 143 26.69 3.61 16.81
N VAL A 144 26.13 4.82 16.79
CA VAL A 144 26.90 6.09 16.84
C VAL A 144 27.44 6.36 18.24
N ASP A 145 26.72 6.00 19.30
CA ASP A 145 27.16 6.20 20.69
C ASP A 145 28.43 5.40 21.07
N ASN A 146 28.90 4.52 20.19
CA ASN A 146 30.17 3.78 20.39
C ASN A 146 31.44 4.50 19.94
N LYS A 147 31.32 5.75 19.43
CA LYS A 147 32.46 6.51 18.90
C LYS A 147 32.92 7.68 19.79
N LYS A 148 32.40 7.79 21.01
CA LYS A 148 32.88 8.70 22.04
C LYS A 148 33.35 7.87 23.26
#